data_75bedbf06b184f239293a9e0f93311b2
#
_entry.id   75bedbf06b184f239293a9e0f93311b2
#
_cell.length_a   1.000
_cell.length_b   1.000
_cell.length_c   1.000
_cell.angle_alpha   90.00
_cell.angle_beta   90.00
_cell.angle_gamma   90.00
#
_symmetry.space_group_name_H-M   'P 1'
#
loop_
_entity.id
_entity.type
_entity.pdbx_description
1 polymer ?
#
loop_
_entity_poly.entity_id
_entity_poly.type
_entity_poly.pdbx_seq_one_letter_code
_entity_poly.pdbx_strand_id
1 'polypeptide(L)'
;MASVEEVRHAPGSAYARVEELLDEQRCVILDGAIATELGRVRPDATPDEEEALWGTWALVHDPDAVRQVHRSYLDVGCDVISTNTWGLTGEADRRAQPAFSTPIHWMDIARRGLRLGREAIEEAGRTGDATLAFSINGDVDSDARREMLELLPRVFEDEPPDLVLLETMTLIRDGLTFGAVEALVGSGVPVWVSFRRCRHGVCGVFGQHWGGPEGDEFGRAARRFEEIGARALLVNCLPPDHVPGMLPWLRDFTDLPLGVYPNLGYYTADGWSFDKTVRGAGYAELAATWREEGAQIIGGCCGTRPEHIAAARARVRDQPPGRRVTRADPPPPPPEPAVGGGPPPDVAPAAAPAPWLDDAGRRLFPLEMPEIVCEPGVFVPTQGSYLVWKHLFQHRIGRDLRCLDVGCGTGLLAIQLALNGAEHVHAIDIERRAVANTLSNAFRNGVADRMTGEAVDLYPWVPRDRYDLVVASLYQTPVDPYDQPTSHRPLDFWGRNQFDHLITLLPRLLTFDGVAYLMQLSILGQARTAELLARAGFEARVVDFAFFDFHQLFKERRAHIERVEELSDAYHLRFRDEDVMVAYLLEVTPAHGRTEAESLWRDPGG
;
A
#
# COMPACT_ATOMS: atom_id res chain seq x y z
N MET A 1 -9.24 -33.26 13.99
CA MET A 1 -8.67 -32.03 14.55
C MET A 1 -7.62 -32.46 15.54
N ALA A 2 -6.37 -32.55 15.11
CA ALA A 2 -5.24 -32.81 16.01
C ALA A 2 -4.84 -31.47 16.62
N SER A 3 -4.75 -31.41 17.94
CA SER A 3 -4.21 -30.28 18.67
C SER A 3 -2.79 -30.01 18.19
N VAL A 4 -2.50 -28.78 17.77
CA VAL A 4 -1.14 -28.33 17.55
C VAL A 4 -0.46 -28.40 18.92
N GLU A 5 0.36 -29.41 19.13
CA GLU A 5 1.25 -29.47 20.31
C GLU A 5 2.19 -28.26 20.21
N GLU A 6 2.18 -27.42 21.24
CA GLU A 6 3.12 -26.30 21.38
C GLU A 6 4.55 -26.87 21.37
N VAL A 7 5.21 -26.79 20.20
CA VAL A 7 6.64 -27.16 20.09
C VAL A 7 7.43 -26.07 20.80
N ARG A 8 7.76 -26.29 22.08
CA ARG A 8 8.71 -25.44 22.83
C ARG A 8 10.13 -25.78 22.38
N HIS A 9 10.93 -24.73 22.18
CA HIS A 9 12.33 -24.89 21.80
C HIS A 9 13.13 -25.56 22.94
N ALA A 10 14.22 -26.25 22.56
CA ALA A 10 15.05 -26.94 23.55
C ALA A 10 15.54 -25.94 24.59
N PRO A 11 15.45 -26.28 25.89
CA PRO A 11 15.97 -25.44 26.97
C PRO A 11 17.42 -25.06 26.70
N GLY A 12 17.75 -23.77 26.80
CA GLY A 12 19.09 -23.25 26.54
C GLY A 12 19.34 -22.71 25.12
N SER A 13 18.35 -22.77 24.20
CA SER A 13 18.42 -22.00 22.95
C SER A 13 18.20 -20.52 23.22
N ALA A 14 18.78 -19.64 22.40
CA ALA A 14 18.58 -18.19 22.54
C ALA A 14 17.10 -17.78 22.40
N TYR A 15 16.32 -18.45 21.54
CA TYR A 15 14.89 -18.21 21.39
C TYR A 15 14.07 -18.65 22.61
N ALA A 16 14.50 -19.69 23.33
CA ALA A 16 13.83 -20.10 24.60
C ALA A 16 13.83 -18.95 25.62
N ARG A 17 14.87 -18.11 25.60
CA ARG A 17 14.90 -16.91 26.44
C ARG A 17 13.82 -15.90 26.08
N VAL A 18 13.50 -15.75 24.81
CA VAL A 18 12.37 -14.92 24.35
C VAL A 18 11.04 -15.49 24.86
N GLU A 19 10.84 -16.81 24.75
CA GLU A 19 9.64 -17.50 25.24
C GLU A 19 9.50 -17.32 26.77
N GLU A 20 10.58 -17.47 27.54
CA GLU A 20 10.60 -17.21 29.00
C GLU A 20 10.15 -15.77 29.33
N LEU A 21 10.68 -14.76 28.62
CA LEU A 21 10.31 -13.36 28.85
C LEU A 21 8.82 -13.11 28.56
N LEU A 22 8.28 -13.71 27.51
CA LEU A 22 6.87 -13.60 27.15
C LEU A 22 5.98 -14.30 28.20
N ASP A 23 6.38 -15.48 28.68
CA ASP A 23 5.69 -16.23 29.75
C ASP A 23 5.71 -15.46 31.09
N GLU A 24 6.83 -14.81 31.42
CA GLU A 24 6.98 -13.93 32.58
C GLU A 24 6.25 -12.58 32.42
N GLN A 25 5.59 -12.34 31.29
CA GLN A 25 4.95 -11.07 30.92
C GLN A 25 5.93 -9.88 30.92
N ARG A 26 7.20 -10.13 30.71
CA ARG A 26 8.24 -9.12 30.54
C ARG A 26 8.32 -8.68 29.08
N CYS A 27 8.75 -7.46 28.85
CA CYS A 27 8.87 -6.93 27.50
C CYS A 27 10.11 -7.50 26.80
N VAL A 28 9.94 -8.11 25.63
CA VAL A 28 11.05 -8.47 24.74
C VAL A 28 11.52 -7.22 24.04
N ILE A 29 12.81 -6.96 24.08
CA ILE A 29 13.43 -5.78 23.47
C ILE A 29 14.12 -6.18 22.17
N LEU A 30 13.53 -5.75 21.06
CA LEU A 30 14.11 -5.84 19.72
C LEU A 30 15.06 -4.66 19.50
N ASP A 31 16.02 -4.80 18.62
CA ASP A 31 16.94 -3.74 18.24
C ASP A 31 16.26 -2.54 17.53
N GLY A 32 17.06 -1.61 17.03
CA GLY A 32 16.60 -0.44 16.28
C GLY A 32 17.05 -0.49 14.83
N ALA A 33 17.14 0.67 14.22
CA ALA A 33 17.45 0.83 12.81
C ALA A 33 18.90 0.43 12.46
N ILE A 34 19.09 -0.66 11.75
CA ILE A 34 20.42 -1.08 11.29
C ILE A 34 20.93 -0.15 10.18
N ALA A 35 20.17 0.03 9.11
CA ALA A 35 20.59 0.81 7.94
C ALA A 35 20.91 2.28 8.29
N THR A 36 20.05 2.96 9.06
CA THR A 36 20.27 4.37 9.41
C THR A 36 21.36 4.54 10.46
N GLU A 37 21.63 3.55 11.30
CA GLU A 37 22.77 3.57 12.22
C GLU A 37 24.09 3.28 11.49
N LEU A 38 24.08 2.47 10.42
CA LEU A 38 25.21 2.29 9.52
C LEU A 38 25.64 3.63 8.90
N GLY A 39 24.70 4.42 8.36
CA GLY A 39 25.02 5.75 7.82
C GLY A 39 25.66 6.68 8.86
N ARG A 40 25.33 6.53 10.14
CA ARG A 40 25.96 7.29 11.23
C ARG A 40 27.38 6.81 11.56
N VAL A 41 27.60 5.51 11.52
CA VAL A 41 28.92 4.90 11.76
C VAL A 41 29.86 5.15 10.57
N ARG A 42 29.30 5.34 9.38
CA ARG A 42 29.99 5.60 8.12
C ARG A 42 29.54 6.92 7.49
N PRO A 43 29.92 8.08 8.03
CA PRO A 43 29.49 9.37 7.48
C PRO A 43 30.05 9.68 6.08
N ASP A 44 31.06 8.93 5.62
CA ASP A 44 31.68 9.09 4.31
C ASP A 44 31.11 8.13 3.24
N ALA A 45 30.09 7.33 3.57
CA ALA A 45 29.41 6.49 2.60
C ALA A 45 28.70 7.34 1.54
N THR A 46 28.77 6.93 0.27
CA THR A 46 28.06 7.67 -0.79
C THR A 46 26.57 7.38 -0.72
N PRO A 47 25.69 8.32 -1.13
CA PRO A 47 24.25 8.09 -1.17
C PRO A 47 23.87 6.82 -1.97
N ASP A 48 24.54 6.56 -3.08
CA ASP A 48 24.31 5.38 -3.91
C ASP A 48 24.64 4.06 -3.17
N GLU A 49 25.62 4.08 -2.27
CA GLU A 49 25.97 2.94 -1.42
C GLU A 49 24.98 2.79 -0.25
N GLU A 50 24.50 3.86 0.32
CA GLU A 50 23.49 3.82 1.40
C GLU A 50 22.13 3.36 0.90
N GLU A 51 21.74 3.74 -0.31
CA GLU A 51 20.46 3.36 -0.93
C GLU A 51 20.49 1.94 -1.51
N ALA A 52 21.67 1.46 -1.91
CA ALA A 52 21.79 0.12 -2.50
C ALA A 52 21.43 -0.96 -1.46
N LEU A 53 20.24 -1.56 -1.62
CA LEU A 53 19.75 -2.65 -0.79
C LEU A 53 19.61 -2.30 0.71
N TRP A 54 19.33 -1.02 1.05
CA TRP A 54 19.10 -0.60 2.43
C TRP A 54 20.19 -1.04 3.40
N GLY A 55 21.43 -0.77 3.03
CA GLY A 55 22.59 -1.09 3.85
C GLY A 55 23.05 -2.55 3.76
N THR A 56 22.32 -3.46 3.08
CA THR A 56 22.76 -4.86 2.88
C THR A 56 24.12 -4.96 2.18
N TRP A 57 24.46 -4.00 1.33
CA TRP A 57 25.77 -3.88 0.70
C TRP A 57 26.94 -3.84 1.72
N ALA A 58 26.70 -3.29 2.93
CA ALA A 58 27.72 -3.21 3.97
C ALA A 58 28.17 -4.59 4.47
N LEU A 59 27.34 -5.61 4.32
CA LEU A 59 27.75 -7.00 4.59
C LEU A 59 28.96 -7.43 3.77
N VAL A 60 29.12 -6.85 2.59
CA VAL A 60 30.23 -7.18 1.68
C VAL A 60 31.36 -6.17 1.79
N HIS A 61 31.03 -4.89 1.83
CA HIS A 61 32.01 -3.79 1.69
C HIS A 61 32.53 -3.27 3.02
N ASP A 62 31.76 -3.38 4.11
CA ASP A 62 32.18 -2.95 5.44
C ASP A 62 31.58 -3.80 6.57
N PRO A 63 31.98 -5.07 6.66
CA PRO A 63 31.48 -5.97 7.70
C PRO A 63 31.77 -5.52 9.13
N ASP A 64 32.83 -4.73 9.33
CA ASP A 64 33.20 -4.22 10.64
C ASP A 64 32.20 -3.17 11.13
N ALA A 65 31.71 -2.30 10.25
CA ALA A 65 30.64 -1.36 10.57
C ALA A 65 29.35 -2.10 10.94
N VAL A 66 29.00 -3.17 10.23
CA VAL A 66 27.82 -4.00 10.56
C VAL A 66 27.96 -4.58 11.97
N ARG A 67 29.11 -5.20 12.29
CA ARG A 67 29.36 -5.74 13.65
C ARG A 67 29.30 -4.64 14.73
N GLN A 68 29.85 -3.46 14.44
CA GLN A 68 29.78 -2.33 15.36
C GLN A 68 28.35 -1.90 15.66
N VAL A 69 27.48 -1.86 14.65
CA VAL A 69 26.05 -1.54 14.82
C VAL A 69 25.36 -2.61 15.68
N HIS A 70 25.53 -3.89 15.36
CA HIS A 70 24.98 -4.98 16.20
C HIS A 70 25.47 -4.89 17.64
N ARG A 71 26.76 -4.64 17.85
CA ARG A 71 27.34 -4.47 19.18
C ARG A 71 26.65 -3.35 19.95
N SER A 72 26.43 -2.20 19.32
CA SER A 72 25.80 -1.05 19.98
C SER A 72 24.40 -1.36 20.54
N TYR A 73 23.63 -2.19 19.86
CA TYR A 73 22.33 -2.66 20.35
C TYR A 73 22.44 -3.75 21.41
N LEU A 74 23.40 -4.66 21.28
CA LEU A 74 23.68 -5.67 22.31
C LEU A 74 24.13 -5.04 23.63
N ASP A 75 24.95 -3.99 23.56
CA ASP A 75 25.47 -3.28 24.73
C ASP A 75 24.37 -2.52 25.51
N VAL A 76 23.31 -2.10 24.86
CA VAL A 76 22.12 -1.52 25.52
C VAL A 76 21.10 -2.57 25.98
N GLY A 77 21.37 -3.84 25.72
CA GLY A 77 20.64 -4.99 26.29
C GLY A 77 19.42 -5.43 25.50
N CYS A 78 19.46 -5.35 24.16
CA CYS A 78 18.45 -6.00 23.31
C CYS A 78 18.41 -7.50 23.56
N ASP A 79 17.23 -8.09 23.52
CA ASP A 79 17.02 -9.54 23.60
C ASP A 79 17.08 -10.17 22.21
N VAL A 80 16.71 -9.40 21.19
CA VAL A 80 16.70 -9.79 19.79
C VAL A 80 17.45 -8.74 19.00
N ILE A 81 18.41 -9.16 18.16
CA ILE A 81 19.03 -8.34 17.13
C ILE A 81 18.68 -8.89 15.75
N SER A 82 18.46 -8.03 14.79
CA SER A 82 18.14 -8.39 13.40
C SER A 82 19.39 -8.32 12.51
N THR A 83 19.50 -9.26 11.55
CA THR A 83 20.56 -9.20 10.55
C THR A 83 20.31 -8.05 9.56
N ASN A 84 21.40 -7.59 8.92
CA ASN A 84 21.32 -6.53 7.90
C ASN A 84 20.99 -7.10 6.50
N THR A 85 19.95 -7.93 6.40
CA THR A 85 19.60 -8.71 5.20
C THR A 85 18.23 -8.35 4.62
N TRP A 86 17.56 -7.33 5.15
CA TRP A 86 16.22 -6.92 4.73
C TRP A 86 16.11 -6.69 3.21
N GLY A 87 17.12 -6.08 2.59
CA GLY A 87 17.13 -5.72 1.18
C GLY A 87 17.40 -6.88 0.22
N LEU A 88 17.70 -8.10 0.68
CA LEU A 88 18.06 -9.23 -0.19
C LEU A 88 17.00 -9.59 -1.23
N THR A 89 15.72 -9.40 -0.94
CA THR A 89 14.65 -9.65 -1.91
C THR A 89 14.75 -8.75 -3.14
N GLY A 90 15.38 -7.58 -3.05
CA GLY A 90 15.70 -6.72 -4.18
C GLY A 90 16.66 -7.36 -5.19
N GLU A 91 17.49 -8.33 -4.78
CA GLU A 91 18.35 -9.09 -5.70
C GLU A 91 17.57 -10.07 -6.58
N ALA A 92 16.41 -10.57 -6.10
CA ALA A 92 15.53 -11.41 -6.92
C ALA A 92 15.01 -10.66 -8.15
N ASP A 93 14.80 -9.36 -8.02
CA ASP A 93 14.25 -8.49 -9.08
C ASP A 93 15.36 -7.96 -10.02
N ARG A 94 16.62 -7.96 -9.58
CA ARG A 94 17.76 -7.36 -10.30
C ARG A 94 18.54 -8.34 -11.18
N ARG A 95 17.91 -9.34 -11.76
CA ARG A 95 18.58 -10.36 -12.62
C ARG A 95 19.45 -9.80 -13.75
N ALA A 96 19.33 -8.50 -14.08
CA ALA A 96 20.06 -7.85 -15.17
C ALA A 96 21.19 -6.89 -14.73
N GLN A 97 21.26 -6.47 -13.48
CA GLN A 97 22.33 -5.58 -12.97
C GLN A 97 22.62 -5.94 -11.50
N PRO A 98 23.68 -6.68 -11.21
CA PRO A 98 24.07 -6.95 -9.83
C PRO A 98 24.43 -5.63 -9.12
N ALA A 99 23.88 -5.44 -7.91
CA ALA A 99 24.20 -4.28 -7.06
C ALA A 99 25.67 -4.28 -6.57
N PHE A 100 26.39 -5.36 -6.82
CA PHE A 100 27.78 -5.53 -6.41
C PHE A 100 28.70 -5.55 -7.63
N SER A 101 29.85 -4.90 -7.53
CA SER A 101 30.89 -4.89 -8.55
C SER A 101 31.50 -6.27 -8.81
N THR A 102 31.37 -7.20 -7.88
CA THR A 102 31.73 -8.61 -8.02
C THR A 102 30.45 -9.44 -7.83
N PRO A 103 30.13 -10.36 -8.74
CA PRO A 103 28.96 -11.22 -8.59
C PRO A 103 29.11 -12.09 -7.33
N ILE A 104 28.33 -11.79 -6.31
CA ILE A 104 28.20 -12.61 -5.09
C ILE A 104 26.79 -13.18 -5.08
N HIS A 105 26.69 -14.49 -4.85
CA HIS A 105 25.39 -15.12 -4.79
C HIS A 105 24.64 -14.65 -3.53
N TRP A 106 23.35 -14.32 -3.64
CA TRP A 106 22.54 -13.81 -2.54
C TRP A 106 22.54 -14.71 -1.29
N MET A 107 22.64 -16.05 -1.46
CA MET A 107 22.74 -16.98 -0.33
C MET A 107 24.03 -16.78 0.47
N ASP A 108 25.13 -16.39 -0.19
CA ASP A 108 26.39 -16.14 0.51
C ASP A 108 26.33 -14.82 1.28
N ILE A 109 25.59 -13.83 0.78
CA ILE A 109 25.30 -12.59 1.49
C ILE A 109 24.43 -12.88 2.71
N ALA A 110 23.39 -13.73 2.57
CA ALA A 110 22.53 -14.17 3.67
C ALA A 110 23.34 -14.87 4.78
N ARG A 111 24.19 -15.86 4.41
CA ARG A 111 25.09 -16.55 5.37
C ARG A 111 26.03 -15.57 6.07
N ARG A 112 26.55 -14.60 5.32
CA ARG A 112 27.45 -13.58 5.87
C ARG A 112 26.74 -12.70 6.90
N GLY A 113 25.50 -12.29 6.65
CA GLY A 113 24.68 -11.54 7.61
C GLY A 113 24.49 -12.32 8.92
N LEU A 114 24.19 -13.61 8.82
CA LEU A 114 24.04 -14.49 9.98
C LEU A 114 25.35 -14.65 10.77
N ARG A 115 26.49 -14.87 10.09
CA ARG A 115 27.80 -14.98 10.75
C ARG A 115 28.16 -13.70 11.50
N LEU A 116 28.03 -12.52 10.85
CA LEU A 116 28.37 -11.24 11.49
C LEU A 116 27.49 -10.94 12.71
N GLY A 117 26.20 -11.26 12.64
CA GLY A 117 25.31 -11.15 13.79
C GLY A 117 25.72 -12.10 14.92
N ARG A 118 26.08 -13.34 14.60
CA ARG A 118 26.54 -14.34 15.55
C ARG A 118 27.87 -13.94 16.22
N GLU A 119 28.84 -13.48 15.41
CA GLU A 119 30.11 -12.93 15.90
C GLU A 119 29.88 -11.78 16.87
N ALA A 120 28.98 -10.85 16.54
CA ALA A 120 28.67 -9.72 17.42
C ALA A 120 28.07 -10.17 18.78
N ILE A 121 27.20 -11.20 18.77
CA ILE A 121 26.62 -11.80 19.99
C ILE A 121 27.73 -12.44 20.85
N GLU A 122 28.64 -13.20 20.22
CA GLU A 122 29.77 -13.83 20.91
C GLU A 122 30.71 -12.80 21.51
N GLU A 123 31.11 -11.79 20.74
CA GLU A 123 31.96 -10.68 21.21
C GLU A 123 31.31 -9.87 22.34
N ALA A 124 29.95 -9.79 22.36
CA ALA A 124 29.22 -9.17 23.45
C ALA A 124 29.12 -10.06 24.71
N GLY A 125 29.54 -11.33 24.63
CA GLY A 125 29.36 -12.30 25.70
C GLY A 125 27.87 -12.64 25.95
N ARG A 126 27.02 -12.52 24.92
CA ARG A 126 25.57 -12.69 25.01
C ARG A 126 25.08 -14.02 24.38
N THR A 127 26.00 -14.95 24.13
CA THR A 127 25.68 -16.29 23.58
C THR A 127 24.66 -17.01 24.49
N GLY A 128 23.54 -17.45 23.90
CA GLY A 128 22.42 -18.08 24.63
C GLY A 128 21.49 -17.10 25.36
N ASP A 129 21.80 -15.80 25.35
CA ASP A 129 21.00 -14.75 26.01
C ASP A 129 20.41 -13.73 25.00
N ALA A 130 21.05 -13.54 23.84
CA ALA A 130 20.55 -12.73 22.76
C ALA A 130 20.20 -13.58 21.55
N THR A 131 19.03 -13.34 20.96
CA THR A 131 18.45 -14.04 19.81
C THR A 131 18.87 -13.34 18.52
N LEU A 132 19.35 -14.09 17.52
CA LEU A 132 19.65 -13.58 16.19
C LEU A 132 18.46 -13.80 15.25
N ALA A 133 17.81 -12.73 14.85
CA ALA A 133 16.73 -12.75 13.88
C ALA A 133 17.27 -12.54 12.44
N PHE A 134 16.95 -13.45 11.52
CA PHE A 134 17.17 -13.21 10.10
C PHE A 134 16.09 -12.27 9.57
N SER A 135 16.44 -11.02 9.33
CA SER A 135 15.52 -9.99 8.80
C SER A 135 15.42 -10.09 7.29
N ILE A 136 14.22 -10.11 6.75
CA ILE A 136 13.94 -10.14 5.32
C ILE A 136 12.65 -9.38 5.01
N ASN A 137 12.60 -8.68 3.86
CA ASN A 137 11.39 -7.99 3.42
C ASN A 137 10.22 -8.96 3.21
N GLY A 138 9.07 -8.64 3.82
CA GLY A 138 7.88 -9.48 3.82
C GLY A 138 6.98 -9.32 2.60
N ASP A 139 7.25 -8.37 1.70
CA ASP A 139 6.47 -8.20 0.49
C ASP A 139 6.84 -9.23 -0.57
N VAL A 140 5.95 -10.21 -0.78
CA VAL A 140 6.08 -11.25 -1.79
C VAL A 140 5.17 -10.91 -2.97
N ASP A 141 5.68 -10.10 -3.89
CA ASP A 141 4.93 -9.55 -5.02
C ASP A 141 5.22 -10.25 -6.36
N SER A 142 6.22 -11.15 -6.38
CA SER A 142 6.64 -11.88 -7.57
C SER A 142 7.02 -13.34 -7.25
N ASP A 143 6.96 -14.21 -8.27
CA ASP A 143 7.43 -15.59 -8.15
C ASP A 143 8.93 -15.66 -7.78
N ALA A 144 9.74 -14.74 -8.27
CA ALA A 144 11.17 -14.70 -7.96
C ALA A 144 11.43 -14.45 -6.47
N ARG A 145 10.67 -13.54 -5.84
CA ARG A 145 10.75 -13.30 -4.39
C ARG A 145 10.23 -14.50 -3.59
N ARG A 146 9.14 -15.11 -4.02
CA ARG A 146 8.61 -16.33 -3.41
C ARG A 146 9.65 -17.45 -3.45
N GLU A 147 10.23 -17.74 -4.63
CA GLU A 147 11.28 -18.75 -4.79
C GLU A 147 12.50 -18.48 -3.91
N MET A 148 12.91 -17.20 -3.77
CA MET A 148 14.00 -16.83 -2.87
C MET A 148 13.69 -17.18 -1.43
N LEU A 149 12.47 -16.84 -0.92
CA LEU A 149 12.06 -17.16 0.44
C LEU A 149 11.95 -18.67 0.66
N GLU A 150 11.44 -19.42 -0.30
CA GLU A 150 11.36 -20.90 -0.27
C GLU A 150 12.75 -21.57 -0.25
N LEU A 151 13.79 -20.88 -0.74
CA LEU A 151 15.17 -21.37 -0.73
C LEU A 151 15.97 -21.00 0.54
N LEU A 152 15.48 -20.06 1.36
CA LEU A 152 16.15 -19.67 2.61
C LEU A 152 16.40 -20.83 3.58
N PRO A 153 15.53 -21.85 3.72
CA PRO A 153 15.84 -23.01 4.55
C PRO A 153 17.18 -23.67 4.25
N ARG A 154 17.65 -23.65 2.98
CA ARG A 154 18.98 -24.15 2.59
C ARG A 154 20.14 -23.30 3.12
N VAL A 155 19.92 -22.00 3.32
CA VAL A 155 20.89 -21.13 4.00
C VAL A 155 20.95 -21.48 5.48
N PHE A 156 19.80 -21.78 6.08
CA PHE A 156 19.65 -22.07 7.50
C PHE A 156 20.20 -23.44 7.88
N GLU A 157 20.33 -24.38 6.93
CA GLU A 157 21.04 -25.66 7.16
C GLU A 157 22.51 -25.44 7.49
N ASP A 158 23.15 -24.45 6.85
CA ASP A 158 24.57 -24.14 7.06
C ASP A 158 24.81 -23.13 8.19
N GLU A 159 23.95 -22.10 8.27
CA GLU A 159 24.04 -20.97 9.20
C GLU A 159 22.64 -20.70 9.79
N PRO A 160 22.23 -21.45 10.85
CA PRO A 160 20.89 -21.32 11.39
C PRO A 160 20.71 -20.00 12.16
N PRO A 161 19.65 -19.21 11.86
CA PRO A 161 19.20 -18.16 12.75
C PRO A 161 18.44 -18.75 13.94
N ASP A 162 18.23 -17.95 14.99
CA ASP A 162 17.37 -18.33 16.09
C ASP A 162 15.89 -18.00 15.79
N LEU A 163 15.66 -17.07 14.81
CA LEU A 163 14.36 -16.52 14.46
C LEU A 163 14.41 -15.99 13.02
N VAL A 164 13.30 -16.08 12.29
CA VAL A 164 13.09 -15.34 11.04
C VAL A 164 12.15 -14.18 11.32
N LEU A 165 12.56 -12.96 10.99
CA LEU A 165 11.75 -11.75 11.03
C LEU A 165 11.37 -11.34 9.62
N LEU A 166 10.16 -11.73 9.20
CA LEU A 166 9.58 -11.36 7.92
C LEU A 166 8.86 -10.02 8.10
N GLU A 167 9.51 -8.92 7.70
CA GLU A 167 9.12 -7.59 8.13
C GLU A 167 8.70 -6.64 7.00
N THR A 168 8.02 -5.55 7.40
CA THR A 168 7.60 -4.47 6.50
C THR A 168 6.59 -4.93 5.43
N MET A 169 5.75 -5.90 5.76
CA MET A 169 4.76 -6.43 4.84
C MET A 169 3.67 -5.38 4.57
N THR A 170 3.57 -4.95 3.33
CA THR A 170 2.57 -3.98 2.85
C THR A 170 1.51 -4.62 1.97
N LEU A 171 1.81 -5.79 1.41
CA LEU A 171 0.97 -6.53 0.48
C LEU A 171 0.80 -7.97 0.92
N ILE A 172 -0.43 -8.48 0.82
CA ILE A 172 -0.74 -9.89 1.02
C ILE A 172 -1.35 -10.40 -0.27
N ARG A 173 -0.69 -11.40 -0.87
CA ARG A 173 -1.14 -12.08 -2.08
C ARG A 173 -1.34 -13.55 -1.75
N ASP A 174 -2.58 -14.03 -1.74
CA ASP A 174 -2.95 -15.38 -1.31
C ASP A 174 -2.06 -16.48 -1.93
N GLY A 175 -1.81 -16.40 -3.24
CA GLY A 175 -1.01 -17.40 -3.96
C GLY A 175 0.50 -17.31 -3.74
N LEU A 176 1.02 -16.24 -3.15
CA LEU A 176 2.46 -16.00 -3.00
C LEU A 176 2.87 -15.90 -1.53
N THR A 177 2.22 -15.01 -0.77
CA THR A 177 2.63 -14.64 0.58
C THR A 177 2.50 -15.82 1.56
N PHE A 178 1.35 -16.50 1.57
CA PHE A 178 1.13 -17.59 2.52
C PHE A 178 2.04 -18.79 2.23
N GLY A 179 2.25 -19.15 0.97
CA GLY A 179 3.17 -20.24 0.59
C GLY A 179 4.61 -19.97 1.02
N ALA A 180 5.08 -18.72 0.88
CA ALA A 180 6.40 -18.32 1.33
C ALA A 180 6.53 -18.43 2.87
N VAL A 181 5.51 -17.99 3.62
CA VAL A 181 5.50 -18.12 5.09
C VAL A 181 5.43 -19.58 5.53
N GLU A 182 4.61 -20.42 4.87
CA GLU A 182 4.55 -21.86 5.11
C GLU A 182 5.92 -22.54 4.93
N ALA A 183 6.66 -22.17 3.88
CA ALA A 183 8.00 -22.69 3.63
C ALA A 183 8.99 -22.29 4.73
N LEU A 184 8.93 -21.04 5.21
CA LEU A 184 9.78 -20.57 6.30
C LEU A 184 9.45 -21.25 7.63
N VAL A 185 8.18 -21.38 7.98
CA VAL A 185 7.72 -22.12 9.17
C VAL A 185 8.11 -23.60 9.08
N GLY A 186 8.01 -24.19 7.89
CA GLY A 186 8.42 -25.57 7.61
C GLY A 186 9.93 -25.83 7.82
N SER A 187 10.77 -24.80 7.88
CA SER A 187 12.19 -24.94 8.23
C SER A 187 12.42 -25.32 9.71
N GLY A 188 11.40 -25.19 10.56
CA GLY A 188 11.51 -25.39 12.00
C GLY A 188 12.07 -24.20 12.78
N VAL A 189 12.47 -23.13 12.10
CA VAL A 189 12.89 -21.87 12.73
C VAL A 189 11.64 -21.04 13.08
N PRO A 190 11.54 -20.45 14.29
CA PRO A 190 10.45 -19.54 14.63
C PRO A 190 10.32 -18.41 13.61
N VAL A 191 9.09 -18.05 13.26
CA VAL A 191 8.81 -16.98 12.29
C VAL A 191 7.96 -15.90 12.96
N TRP A 192 8.43 -14.65 12.94
CA TRP A 192 7.67 -13.46 13.26
C TRP A 192 7.28 -12.75 11.98
N VAL A 193 6.04 -12.27 11.90
CA VAL A 193 5.54 -11.51 10.75
C VAL A 193 5.24 -10.09 11.20
N SER A 194 5.73 -9.11 10.45
CA SER A 194 5.52 -7.70 10.78
C SER A 194 4.90 -6.93 9.62
N PHE A 195 3.85 -6.18 9.92
CA PHE A 195 3.09 -5.39 8.97
C PHE A 195 3.53 -3.92 8.98
N ARG A 196 3.61 -3.34 7.79
CA ARG A 196 3.71 -1.89 7.62
C ARG A 196 2.34 -1.30 7.31
N ARG A 197 1.31 -1.68 8.06
CA ARG A 197 -0.05 -1.20 7.86
C ARG A 197 -0.71 -0.84 9.17
N CYS A 198 -1.51 0.20 9.15
CA CYS A 198 -2.43 0.53 10.22
C CYS A 198 -3.86 0.13 9.84
N ARG A 199 -4.78 0.19 10.80
CA ARG A 199 -6.21 -0.09 10.60
C ARG A 199 -6.88 0.76 9.50
N HIS A 200 -6.25 1.84 9.07
CA HIS A 200 -6.75 2.76 8.05
C HIS A 200 -6.08 2.56 6.67
N GLY A 201 -5.22 1.57 6.53
CA GLY A 201 -4.51 1.26 5.30
C GLY A 201 -3.00 1.29 5.42
N VAL A 202 -2.29 1.47 4.31
CA VAL A 202 -0.83 1.60 4.30
C VAL A 202 -0.45 2.92 4.93
N CYS A 203 0.36 2.86 5.99
CA CYS A 203 0.96 4.04 6.58
C CYS A 203 2.19 4.41 5.76
N GLY A 204 2.12 5.53 5.07
CA GLY A 204 3.22 6.06 4.29
C GLY A 204 4.42 6.44 5.16
N VAL A 205 5.59 6.54 4.54
CA VAL A 205 6.82 7.02 5.18
C VAL A 205 6.64 8.44 5.73
N PHE A 206 5.71 9.19 5.14
CA PHE A 206 5.41 10.59 5.46
C PHE A 206 4.28 10.78 6.48
N GLY A 207 3.90 9.75 7.20
CA GLY A 207 2.83 9.86 8.18
C GLY A 207 1.41 9.89 7.58
N GLN A 208 1.26 9.60 6.30
CA GLN A 208 -0.04 9.59 5.63
C GLN A 208 -0.67 8.21 5.59
N HIS A 209 -1.98 8.17 5.79
CA HIS A 209 -2.78 6.99 5.51
C HIS A 209 -3.08 6.97 4.00
N TRP A 210 -2.44 6.07 3.30
CA TRP A 210 -2.67 5.93 1.87
C TRP A 210 -3.77 4.90 1.67
N GLY A 211 -5.02 5.37 1.62
CA GLY A 211 -6.20 4.56 1.47
C GLY A 211 -5.89 3.21 0.83
N GLY A 212 -5.93 2.18 1.60
CA GLY A 212 -5.53 0.85 1.15
C GLY A 212 -6.54 -0.15 1.60
N PRO A 213 -6.38 -1.36 1.12
CA PRO A 213 -7.26 -2.42 1.49
C PRO A 213 -7.28 -2.52 3.00
N GLU A 214 -8.29 -2.70 3.41
CA GLU A 214 -9.06 -2.87 4.56
C GLU A 214 -8.28 -3.54 5.67
N GLY A 215 -8.31 -2.91 6.82
CA GLY A 215 -7.79 -3.47 8.05
C GLY A 215 -8.22 -4.92 8.26
N ASP A 216 -9.44 -5.26 7.85
CA ASP A 216 -9.97 -6.62 7.97
C ASP A 216 -9.24 -7.66 7.12
N GLU A 217 -8.66 -7.32 5.97
CA GLU A 217 -7.84 -8.26 5.20
C GLU A 217 -6.55 -8.59 5.94
N PHE A 218 -5.90 -7.59 6.52
CA PHE A 218 -4.72 -7.80 7.35
C PHE A 218 -5.05 -8.53 8.65
N GLY A 219 -6.22 -8.27 9.24
CA GLY A 219 -6.72 -9.03 10.37
C GLY A 219 -6.97 -10.50 10.03
N ARG A 220 -7.62 -10.78 8.89
CA ARG A 220 -7.81 -12.16 8.41
C ARG A 220 -6.48 -12.84 8.09
N ALA A 221 -5.54 -12.11 7.49
CA ALA A 221 -4.21 -12.63 7.24
C ALA A 221 -3.45 -12.89 8.53
N ALA A 222 -3.57 -12.03 9.55
CA ALA A 222 -2.99 -12.26 10.87
C ALA A 222 -3.45 -13.61 11.46
N ARG A 223 -4.74 -13.90 11.39
CA ARG A 223 -5.29 -15.21 11.80
C ARG A 223 -4.71 -16.35 10.97
N ARG A 224 -4.59 -16.16 9.66
CA ARG A 224 -4.03 -17.18 8.77
C ARG A 224 -2.55 -17.44 9.08
N PHE A 225 -1.75 -16.42 9.39
CA PHE A 225 -0.36 -16.58 9.81
C PHE A 225 -0.23 -17.33 11.13
N GLU A 226 -1.13 -17.08 12.09
CA GLU A 226 -1.21 -17.88 13.33
C GLU A 226 -1.51 -19.35 13.03
N GLU A 227 -2.48 -19.64 12.16
CA GLU A 227 -2.82 -21.01 11.74
C GLU A 227 -1.66 -21.72 11.02
N ILE A 228 -0.86 -21.00 10.25
CA ILE A 228 0.35 -21.50 9.57
C ILE A 228 1.45 -21.83 10.59
N GLY A 229 1.48 -21.16 11.73
CA GLY A 229 2.46 -21.39 12.80
C GLY A 229 3.44 -20.25 13.04
N ALA A 230 3.12 -19.02 12.60
CA ALA A 230 3.86 -17.84 13.04
C ALA A 230 3.87 -17.74 14.58
N ARG A 231 4.93 -17.16 15.15
CA ARG A 231 5.12 -17.10 16.60
C ARG A 231 4.87 -15.73 17.21
N ALA A 232 4.86 -14.67 16.42
CA ALA A 232 4.45 -13.32 16.81
C ALA A 232 3.99 -12.52 15.60
N LEU A 233 3.16 -11.51 15.85
CA LEU A 233 2.77 -10.51 14.88
C LEU A 233 3.15 -9.12 15.38
N LEU A 234 3.77 -8.34 14.50
CA LEU A 234 4.26 -7.02 14.82
C LEU A 234 3.75 -5.99 13.82
N VAL A 235 3.90 -4.73 14.17
CA VAL A 235 3.73 -3.59 13.25
C VAL A 235 5.01 -2.77 13.24
N ASN A 236 5.49 -2.39 12.05
CA ASN A 236 6.75 -1.66 11.92
C ASN A 236 6.74 -0.63 10.81
N CYS A 237 7.82 0.15 10.77
CA CYS A 237 8.12 1.10 9.70
C CYS A 237 6.96 2.07 9.43
N LEU A 238 6.28 2.51 10.48
CA LEU A 238 5.22 3.52 10.48
C LEU A 238 5.53 4.58 11.54
N PRO A 239 5.04 5.81 11.37
CA PRO A 239 5.25 6.87 12.36
C PRO A 239 4.64 6.52 13.72
N PRO A 240 5.23 6.99 14.85
CA PRO A 240 4.75 6.66 16.19
C PRO A 240 3.31 7.08 16.47
N ASP A 241 2.85 8.17 15.87
CA ASP A 241 1.48 8.69 15.97
C ASP A 241 0.44 7.81 15.24
N HIS A 242 0.89 6.86 14.42
CA HIS A 242 0.03 5.88 13.75
C HIS A 242 -0.11 4.55 14.51
N VAL A 243 0.68 4.35 15.56
CA VAL A 243 0.62 3.14 16.39
C VAL A 243 -0.63 3.06 17.29
N PRO A 244 -1.14 4.16 17.90
CA PRO A 244 -2.26 4.08 18.81
C PRO A 244 -3.47 3.33 18.26
N GLY A 245 -3.95 2.36 19.02
CA GLY A 245 -5.07 1.49 18.67
C GLY A 245 -4.75 0.32 17.72
N MET A 246 -3.51 0.21 17.23
CA MET A 246 -3.11 -0.89 16.34
C MET A 246 -3.03 -2.23 17.05
N LEU A 247 -2.45 -2.26 18.23
CA LEU A 247 -2.29 -3.50 18.99
C LEU A 247 -3.62 -4.05 19.50
N PRO A 248 -4.53 -3.24 20.07
CA PRO A 248 -5.89 -3.68 20.37
C PRO A 248 -6.64 -4.20 19.14
N TRP A 249 -6.50 -3.52 17.99
CA TRP A 249 -7.11 -3.96 16.74
C TRP A 249 -6.57 -5.31 16.26
N LEU A 250 -5.23 -5.53 16.26
CA LEU A 250 -4.65 -6.82 15.91
C LEU A 250 -5.08 -7.93 16.88
N ARG A 251 -5.24 -7.61 18.16
CA ARG A 251 -5.68 -8.56 19.19
C ARG A 251 -7.06 -9.15 18.91
N ASP A 252 -7.92 -8.47 18.17
CA ASP A 252 -9.22 -9.00 17.75
C ASP A 252 -9.09 -10.18 16.76
N PHE A 253 -7.94 -10.34 16.12
CA PHE A 253 -7.72 -11.37 15.11
C PHE A 253 -6.76 -12.49 15.52
N THR A 254 -5.94 -12.31 16.56
CA THR A 254 -4.88 -13.25 16.92
C THR A 254 -4.63 -13.33 18.41
N ASP A 255 -4.21 -14.48 18.89
CA ASP A 255 -3.74 -14.69 20.25
C ASP A 255 -2.20 -14.67 20.37
N LEU A 256 -1.48 -14.56 19.26
CA LEU A 256 -0.02 -14.48 19.23
C LEU A 256 0.52 -13.28 20.02
N PRO A 257 1.77 -13.34 20.50
CA PRO A 257 2.46 -12.15 21.01
C PRO A 257 2.45 -11.02 20.00
N LEU A 258 2.16 -9.80 20.46
CA LEU A 258 2.11 -8.60 19.64
C LEU A 258 3.32 -7.70 19.88
N GLY A 259 3.84 -7.11 18.81
CA GLY A 259 4.98 -6.21 18.89
C GLY A 259 4.85 -4.95 18.05
N VAL A 260 5.73 -3.97 18.34
CA VAL A 260 5.80 -2.71 17.63
C VAL A 260 7.23 -2.19 17.57
N TYR A 261 7.65 -1.73 16.38
CA TYR A 261 8.94 -1.07 16.17
C TYR A 261 8.82 0.01 15.06
N PRO A 262 8.40 1.24 15.44
CA PRO A 262 8.09 2.32 14.52
C PRO A 262 9.34 3.11 14.09
N ASN A 263 9.13 4.02 13.13
CA ASN A 263 10.14 4.98 12.68
C ASN A 263 10.24 6.17 13.63
N LEU A 264 11.41 6.82 13.65
CA LEU A 264 11.60 8.19 14.19
C LEU A 264 12.05 9.14 13.09
N GLY A 265 11.41 9.10 11.95
CA GLY A 265 11.74 9.96 10.82
C GLY A 265 10.76 9.81 9.67
N TYR A 266 10.95 10.70 8.72
CA TYR A 266 10.18 10.76 7.49
C TYR A 266 11.15 10.76 6.32
N TYR A 267 10.78 10.10 5.24
CA TYR A 267 11.51 10.19 3.99
C TYR A 267 11.04 11.45 3.24
N THR A 268 11.99 12.30 2.86
CA THR A 268 11.74 13.55 2.14
C THR A 268 12.42 13.52 0.76
N ALA A 269 12.20 14.53 -0.06
CA ALA A 269 12.91 14.67 -1.34
C ALA A 269 14.45 14.70 -1.18
N ASP A 270 14.94 15.14 -0.02
CA ASP A 270 16.37 15.20 0.32
C ASP A 270 16.86 13.93 1.06
N GLY A 271 16.06 12.84 1.07
CA GLY A 271 16.35 11.61 1.81
C GLY A 271 15.68 11.54 3.19
N TRP A 272 16.18 10.68 4.06
CA TRP A 272 15.63 10.52 5.41
C TRP A 272 15.83 11.77 6.27
N SER A 273 14.72 12.35 6.72
CA SER A 273 14.71 13.39 7.75
C SER A 273 14.29 12.79 9.09
N PHE A 274 15.24 12.60 9.99
CA PHE A 274 14.95 12.03 11.31
C PHE A 274 14.42 13.08 12.28
N ASP A 275 13.38 12.71 13.03
CA ASP A 275 12.86 13.55 14.09
C ASP A 275 13.87 13.64 15.24
N LYS A 276 14.60 14.76 15.27
CA LYS A 276 15.59 15.05 16.32
C LYS A 276 14.94 15.49 17.63
N THR A 277 13.63 15.68 17.66
CA THR A 277 12.89 16.12 18.86
C THR A 277 12.59 14.94 19.78
N VAL A 278 12.35 13.75 19.23
CA VAL A 278 12.16 12.52 20.01
C VAL A 278 13.53 12.02 20.47
N ARG A 279 13.85 12.25 21.72
CA ARG A 279 15.03 11.70 22.39
C ARG A 279 14.67 10.47 23.21
N GLY A 280 15.65 9.78 23.77
CA GLY A 280 15.44 8.55 24.54
C GLY A 280 14.30 8.62 25.55
N ALA A 281 14.18 9.70 26.33
CA ALA A 281 13.08 9.87 27.28
C ALA A 281 11.70 9.93 26.60
N GLY A 282 11.58 10.66 25.48
CA GLY A 282 10.33 10.71 24.70
C GLY A 282 9.97 9.34 24.12
N TYR A 283 10.96 8.61 23.62
CA TYR A 283 10.77 7.26 23.12
C TYR A 283 10.33 6.28 24.21
N ALA A 284 10.87 6.43 25.42
CA ALA A 284 10.48 5.63 26.59
C ALA A 284 8.99 5.82 26.93
N GLU A 285 8.46 7.04 26.84
CA GLU A 285 7.04 7.30 27.09
C GLU A 285 6.15 6.72 25.98
N LEU A 286 6.58 6.82 24.71
CA LEU A 286 5.90 6.14 23.61
C LEU A 286 5.87 4.61 23.83
N ALA A 287 7.01 4.02 24.19
CA ALA A 287 7.11 2.61 24.51
C ALA A 287 6.16 2.19 25.66
N ALA A 288 6.04 3.04 26.70
CA ALA A 288 5.10 2.81 27.80
C ALA A 288 3.65 2.80 27.31
N THR A 289 3.27 3.73 26.43
CA THR A 289 1.92 3.75 25.83
C THR A 289 1.63 2.49 25.02
N TRP A 290 2.58 2.04 24.19
CA TRP A 290 2.40 0.80 23.42
C TRP A 290 2.32 -0.44 24.34
N ARG A 291 3.10 -0.41 25.44
CA ARG A 291 3.03 -1.49 26.45
C ARG A 291 1.67 -1.54 27.13
N GLU A 292 1.07 -0.39 27.42
CA GLU A 292 -0.29 -0.28 27.96
C GLU A 292 -1.34 -0.79 26.97
N GLU A 293 -1.14 -0.60 25.68
CA GLU A 293 -1.99 -1.15 24.62
C GLU A 293 -1.80 -2.66 24.39
N GLY A 294 -0.82 -3.29 25.03
CA GLY A 294 -0.62 -4.73 24.98
C GLY A 294 0.63 -5.19 24.23
N ALA A 295 1.55 -4.30 23.85
CA ALA A 295 2.82 -4.70 23.23
C ALA A 295 3.61 -5.63 24.17
N GLN A 296 4.03 -6.77 23.63
CA GLN A 296 4.89 -7.74 24.33
C GLN A 296 6.33 -7.68 23.79
N ILE A 297 6.49 -7.15 22.57
CA ILE A 297 7.77 -6.97 21.89
C ILE A 297 7.85 -5.50 21.49
N ILE A 298 8.95 -4.81 21.85
CA ILE A 298 9.17 -3.39 21.50
C ILE A 298 10.58 -3.22 20.97
N GLY A 299 10.71 -2.57 19.82
CA GLY A 299 11.96 -2.21 19.19
C GLY A 299 11.85 -0.88 18.46
N GLY A 300 12.68 -0.68 17.44
CA GLY A 300 12.66 0.51 16.60
C GLY A 300 12.98 0.22 15.15
N CYS A 301 12.53 1.07 14.25
CA CYS A 301 12.86 1.05 12.84
C CYS A 301 13.60 2.34 12.47
N CYS A 302 13.52 2.81 11.23
CA CYS A 302 14.30 3.94 10.72
C CYS A 302 14.40 5.14 11.69
N GLY A 303 15.62 5.64 11.92
CA GLY A 303 15.90 6.74 12.84
C GLY A 303 15.97 6.38 14.33
N THR A 304 15.62 5.16 14.71
CA THR A 304 15.73 4.70 16.11
C THR A 304 17.16 4.24 16.39
N ARG A 305 17.74 4.73 17.48
CA ARG A 305 19.13 4.51 17.86
C ARG A 305 19.25 3.70 19.15
N PRO A 306 20.46 3.18 19.49
CA PRO A 306 20.69 2.46 20.72
C PRO A 306 20.21 3.20 21.97
N GLU A 307 20.37 4.54 22.04
CA GLU A 307 19.90 5.36 23.17
C GLU A 307 18.37 5.33 23.36
N HIS A 308 17.59 5.24 22.26
CA HIS A 308 16.14 5.12 22.32
C HIS A 308 15.74 3.75 22.87
N ILE A 309 16.40 2.70 22.38
CA ILE A 309 16.16 1.31 22.82
C ILE A 309 16.56 1.13 24.30
N ALA A 310 17.69 1.71 24.72
CA ALA A 310 18.11 1.72 26.13
C ALA A 310 17.05 2.35 27.03
N ALA A 311 16.52 3.50 26.63
CA ALA A 311 15.50 4.22 27.40
C ALA A 311 14.16 3.47 27.42
N ALA A 312 13.73 2.91 26.28
CA ALA A 312 12.54 2.06 26.22
C ALA A 312 12.69 0.83 27.12
N ARG A 313 13.82 0.12 27.03
CA ARG A 313 14.11 -1.04 27.87
C ARG A 313 14.01 -0.70 29.35
N ALA A 314 14.67 0.37 29.78
CA ALA A 314 14.65 0.80 31.18
C ALA A 314 13.23 1.13 31.68
N ARG A 315 12.35 1.63 30.79
CA ARG A 315 10.98 2.02 31.12
C ARG A 315 9.98 0.86 31.15
N VAL A 316 10.08 -0.08 30.20
CA VAL A 316 9.01 -1.08 30.00
C VAL A 316 9.39 -2.52 30.29
N ARG A 317 10.69 -2.84 30.52
CA ARG A 317 11.18 -4.22 30.63
C ARG A 317 10.36 -5.08 31.61
N ASP A 318 10.11 -4.58 32.80
CA ASP A 318 9.44 -5.30 33.87
C ASP A 318 7.98 -4.82 34.08
N GLN A 319 7.51 -3.91 33.23
CA GLN A 319 6.11 -3.52 33.20
C GLN A 319 5.30 -4.62 32.50
N PRO A 320 4.25 -5.17 33.10
CA PRO A 320 3.39 -6.12 32.40
C PRO A 320 2.66 -5.42 31.24
N PRO A 321 2.33 -6.14 30.16
CA PRO A 321 1.53 -5.58 29.09
C PRO A 321 0.15 -5.19 29.62
N GLY A 322 -0.44 -4.16 29.04
CA GLY A 322 -1.81 -3.77 29.34
C GLY A 322 -2.75 -4.95 29.15
N ARG A 323 -3.91 -4.90 29.78
CA ARG A 323 -4.87 -6.03 29.80
C ARG A 323 -5.11 -6.53 28.38
N ARG A 324 -4.97 -7.86 28.19
CA ARG A 324 -5.59 -8.55 27.07
C ARG A 324 -7.04 -8.09 27.02
N VAL A 325 -7.39 -7.27 26.04
CA VAL A 325 -8.78 -7.08 25.70
C VAL A 325 -9.22 -8.45 25.23
N THR A 326 -10.03 -9.16 26.03
CA THR A 326 -10.64 -10.40 25.60
C THR A 326 -11.31 -10.09 24.27
N ARG A 327 -10.99 -10.91 23.26
CA ARG A 327 -11.61 -10.87 21.96
C ARG A 327 -13.10 -10.55 22.14
N ALA A 328 -13.55 -9.37 21.72
CA ALA A 328 -14.96 -9.14 21.58
C ALA A 328 -15.44 -10.19 20.57
N ASP A 329 -16.49 -10.92 20.91
CA ASP A 329 -17.15 -11.77 19.91
C ASP A 329 -17.29 -10.94 18.63
N PRO A 330 -16.93 -11.50 17.46
CA PRO A 330 -17.04 -10.74 16.21
C PRO A 330 -18.44 -10.14 16.18
N PRO A 331 -18.58 -8.86 15.82
CA PRO A 331 -19.90 -8.26 15.69
C PRO A 331 -20.75 -9.23 14.87
N PRO A 332 -22.00 -9.52 15.28
CA PRO A 332 -22.84 -10.43 14.54
C PRO A 332 -22.78 -10.01 13.08
N PRO A 333 -22.67 -10.94 12.12
CA PRO A 333 -22.69 -10.58 10.72
C PRO A 333 -23.88 -9.67 10.51
N PRO A 334 -23.76 -8.61 9.69
CA PRO A 334 -24.89 -7.75 9.40
C PRO A 334 -26.05 -8.66 9.03
N PRO A 335 -27.28 -8.43 9.55
CA PRO A 335 -28.40 -9.30 9.30
C PRO A 335 -28.47 -9.49 7.79
N GLU A 336 -28.49 -10.76 7.35
CA GLU A 336 -28.71 -11.07 5.94
C GLU A 336 -29.92 -10.22 5.52
N PRO A 337 -29.85 -9.48 4.41
CA PRO A 337 -31.00 -8.71 3.96
C PRO A 337 -32.16 -9.68 3.89
N ALA A 338 -33.20 -9.43 4.66
CA ALA A 338 -34.35 -10.30 4.75
C ALA A 338 -34.89 -10.51 3.33
N VAL A 339 -34.65 -11.69 2.80
CA VAL A 339 -35.25 -12.13 1.54
C VAL A 339 -36.74 -12.23 1.84
N GLY A 340 -37.49 -11.16 1.55
CA GLY A 340 -38.94 -11.14 1.76
C GLY A 340 -39.50 -9.88 2.41
N GLY A 341 -38.82 -8.74 2.34
CA GLY A 341 -39.46 -7.45 2.61
C GLY A 341 -40.23 -7.00 1.36
N GLY A 342 -41.56 -6.98 1.42
CA GLY A 342 -42.38 -6.27 0.45
C GLY A 342 -41.93 -4.80 0.34
N PRO A 343 -42.36 -4.08 -0.71
CA PRO A 343 -41.96 -2.70 -0.93
C PRO A 343 -42.24 -1.88 0.35
N PRO A 344 -41.33 -0.96 0.76
CA PRO A 344 -41.57 -0.10 1.89
C PRO A 344 -42.90 0.64 1.70
N PRO A 345 -43.64 0.90 2.78
CA PRO A 345 -44.93 1.61 2.68
C PRO A 345 -44.70 2.93 1.94
N ASP A 346 -45.60 3.26 1.02
CA ASP A 346 -45.62 4.49 0.25
C ASP A 346 -45.27 5.72 1.13
N VAL A 347 -44.02 6.10 1.12
CA VAL A 347 -43.63 7.44 1.52
C VAL A 347 -43.97 8.30 0.31
N ALA A 348 -45.01 9.10 0.45
CA ALA A 348 -45.36 10.07 -0.57
C ALA A 348 -44.08 10.85 -0.96
N PRO A 349 -43.75 10.95 -2.26
CA PRO A 349 -42.56 11.67 -2.67
C PRO A 349 -42.59 13.05 -2.07
N ALA A 350 -41.54 13.44 -1.35
CA ALA A 350 -41.41 14.79 -0.83
C ALA A 350 -41.63 15.76 -2.00
N ALA A 351 -42.52 16.73 -1.81
CA ALA A 351 -42.84 17.72 -2.84
C ALA A 351 -41.51 18.28 -3.37
N ALA A 352 -41.31 18.22 -4.69
CA ALA A 352 -40.11 18.76 -5.32
C ALA A 352 -39.88 20.20 -4.80
N PRO A 353 -38.66 20.55 -4.35
CA PRO A 353 -38.39 21.90 -3.86
C PRO A 353 -38.74 22.91 -4.95
N ALA A 354 -39.35 24.03 -4.53
CA ALA A 354 -39.73 25.09 -5.47
C ALA A 354 -38.51 25.54 -6.28
N PRO A 355 -38.63 25.72 -7.60
CA PRO A 355 -37.50 26.07 -8.43
C PRO A 355 -36.90 27.41 -7.96
N TRP A 356 -35.57 27.40 -7.79
CA TRP A 356 -34.85 28.64 -7.55
C TRP A 356 -34.90 29.50 -8.81
N LEU A 357 -35.31 30.74 -8.64
CA LEU A 357 -35.36 31.72 -9.71
C LEU A 357 -34.32 32.81 -9.41
N ASP A 358 -33.62 33.29 -10.43
CA ASP A 358 -32.81 34.49 -10.32
C ASP A 358 -33.74 35.75 -10.32
N ASP A 359 -33.13 36.93 -10.12
CA ASP A 359 -33.85 38.19 -10.09
C ASP A 359 -34.60 38.52 -11.40
N ALA A 360 -34.27 37.82 -12.49
CA ALA A 360 -34.92 37.91 -13.78
C ALA A 360 -35.98 36.81 -14.02
N GLY A 361 -36.29 36.01 -12.99
CA GLY A 361 -37.25 34.92 -13.08
C GLY A 361 -36.78 33.70 -13.89
N ARG A 362 -35.48 33.57 -14.16
CA ARG A 362 -34.89 32.42 -14.86
C ARG A 362 -34.67 31.31 -13.84
N ARG A 363 -35.01 30.06 -14.19
CA ARG A 363 -34.74 28.90 -13.38
C ARG A 363 -33.22 28.72 -13.21
N LEU A 364 -32.76 28.79 -11.98
CA LEU A 364 -31.49 28.22 -11.59
C LEU A 364 -31.69 26.72 -11.48
N PHE A 365 -31.03 25.94 -12.35
CA PHE A 365 -31.08 24.49 -12.24
C PHE A 365 -30.41 24.09 -10.93
N PRO A 366 -31.13 23.45 -9.98
CA PRO A 366 -30.45 22.80 -8.90
C PRO A 366 -29.54 21.73 -9.48
N LEU A 367 -28.29 21.65 -9.01
CA LEU A 367 -27.41 20.53 -9.30
C LEU A 367 -27.98 19.34 -8.53
N GLU A 368 -28.64 18.44 -9.23
CA GLU A 368 -29.13 17.18 -8.65
C GLU A 368 -27.99 16.17 -8.74
N MET A 369 -27.21 16.10 -7.67
CA MET A 369 -26.19 15.07 -7.53
C MET A 369 -26.82 13.74 -7.10
N PRO A 370 -26.31 12.61 -7.61
CA PRO A 370 -26.71 11.30 -7.07
C PRO A 370 -26.38 11.20 -5.58
N GLU A 371 -27.18 10.43 -4.87
CA GLU A 371 -26.90 10.10 -3.47
C GLU A 371 -25.72 9.13 -3.41
N ILE A 372 -24.56 9.63 -2.98
CA ILE A 372 -23.32 8.88 -2.91
C ILE A 372 -22.89 8.71 -1.45
N VAL A 373 -22.86 7.48 -1.00
CA VAL A 373 -22.21 7.08 0.25
C VAL A 373 -20.83 6.54 -0.12
N CYS A 374 -19.80 7.13 0.45
CA CYS A 374 -18.44 6.65 0.30
C CYS A 374 -18.11 5.71 1.45
N GLU A 375 -17.98 4.42 1.18
CA GLU A 375 -17.59 3.44 2.19
C GLU A 375 -16.12 3.60 2.58
N PRO A 376 -15.75 3.24 3.82
CA PRO A 376 -14.35 3.29 4.25
C PRO A 376 -13.45 2.49 3.30
N GLY A 377 -12.34 3.11 2.85
CA GLY A 377 -11.39 2.49 1.93
C GLY A 377 -11.73 2.65 0.44
N VAL A 378 -12.90 3.18 0.09
CA VAL A 378 -13.22 3.56 -1.29
C VAL A 378 -12.72 4.97 -1.56
N PHE A 379 -12.22 5.20 -2.78
CA PHE A 379 -11.72 6.51 -3.18
C PHE A 379 -12.84 7.56 -3.14
N VAL A 380 -12.62 8.62 -2.38
CA VAL A 380 -13.56 9.75 -2.30
C VAL A 380 -13.48 10.55 -3.61
N PRO A 381 -14.60 10.82 -4.29
CA PRO A 381 -14.60 11.64 -5.49
C PRO A 381 -13.91 12.99 -5.27
N THR A 382 -13.01 13.33 -6.17
CA THR A 382 -12.28 14.60 -6.15
C THR A 382 -12.88 15.57 -7.17
N GLN A 383 -12.33 16.77 -7.22
CA GLN A 383 -12.70 17.76 -8.22
C GLN A 383 -12.62 17.22 -9.66
N GLY A 384 -11.66 16.28 -9.98
CA GLY A 384 -11.58 15.62 -11.29
C GLY A 384 -12.79 14.78 -11.61
N SER A 385 -13.27 14.02 -10.62
CA SER A 385 -14.49 13.24 -10.76
C SER A 385 -15.70 14.15 -10.94
N TYR A 386 -15.76 15.29 -10.21
CA TYR A 386 -16.83 16.27 -10.36
C TYR A 386 -16.80 17.03 -11.68
N LEU A 387 -15.62 17.25 -12.27
CA LEU A 387 -15.52 17.82 -13.62
C LEU A 387 -16.21 16.92 -14.65
N VAL A 388 -15.87 15.62 -14.63
CA VAL A 388 -16.51 14.63 -15.52
C VAL A 388 -18.01 14.54 -15.24
N TRP A 389 -18.38 14.36 -13.97
CA TRP A 389 -19.78 14.28 -13.54
C TRP A 389 -20.60 15.48 -14.02
N LYS A 390 -20.10 16.72 -13.82
CA LYS A 390 -20.75 17.96 -14.26
C LYS A 390 -21.05 17.93 -15.76
N HIS A 391 -20.08 17.53 -16.56
CA HIS A 391 -20.23 17.44 -18.02
C HIS A 391 -21.29 16.40 -18.41
N LEU A 392 -21.22 15.18 -17.83
CA LEU A 392 -22.22 14.13 -18.05
C LEU A 392 -23.63 14.59 -17.68
N PHE A 393 -23.78 15.28 -16.54
CA PHE A 393 -25.04 15.82 -16.04
C PHE A 393 -25.61 16.90 -16.97
N GLN A 394 -24.80 17.93 -17.31
CA GLN A 394 -25.24 19.09 -18.08
C GLN A 394 -25.65 18.72 -19.51
N HIS A 395 -24.94 17.79 -20.13
CA HIS A 395 -25.18 17.39 -21.51
C HIS A 395 -26.00 16.11 -21.65
N ARG A 396 -26.45 15.52 -20.51
CA ARG A 396 -27.22 14.26 -20.45
C ARG A 396 -26.56 13.14 -21.26
N ILE A 397 -25.24 13.06 -21.16
CA ILE A 397 -24.43 12.05 -21.85
C ILE A 397 -24.81 10.65 -21.37
N GLY A 398 -24.83 9.67 -22.28
CA GLY A 398 -25.07 8.25 -21.99
C GLY A 398 -26.47 7.75 -22.34
N ARG A 399 -27.41 8.62 -22.71
CA ARG A 399 -28.79 8.21 -23.01
C ARG A 399 -28.85 7.19 -24.13
N ASP A 400 -29.57 6.08 -23.88
CA ASP A 400 -29.78 4.96 -24.81
C ASP A 400 -28.47 4.30 -25.30
N LEU A 401 -27.36 4.48 -24.54
CA LEU A 401 -26.03 3.94 -24.85
C LEU A 401 -25.64 2.81 -23.88
N ARG A 402 -24.81 1.90 -24.38
CA ARG A 402 -24.06 0.96 -23.55
C ARG A 402 -22.78 1.61 -23.09
N CYS A 403 -22.65 1.80 -21.78
CA CYS A 403 -21.58 2.60 -21.18
C CYS A 403 -20.62 1.74 -20.34
N LEU A 404 -19.35 2.14 -20.30
CA LEU A 404 -18.33 1.58 -19.39
C LEU A 404 -17.77 2.72 -18.54
N ASP A 405 -17.74 2.52 -17.22
CA ASP A 405 -17.03 3.38 -16.26
C ASP A 405 -15.78 2.65 -15.76
N VAL A 406 -14.61 3.18 -16.07
CA VAL A 406 -13.29 2.60 -15.73
C VAL A 406 -12.71 3.29 -14.51
N GLY A 407 -12.52 2.53 -13.43
CA GLY A 407 -12.14 3.08 -12.12
C GLY A 407 -13.35 3.69 -11.42
N CYS A 408 -14.41 2.90 -11.28
CA CYS A 408 -15.73 3.41 -10.87
C CYS A 408 -15.79 3.98 -9.45
N GLY A 409 -14.88 3.57 -8.54
CA GLY A 409 -14.82 4.07 -7.17
C GLY A 409 -16.15 3.99 -6.43
N THR A 410 -16.74 5.14 -6.10
CA THR A 410 -18.07 5.23 -5.47
C THR A 410 -19.23 5.10 -6.45
N GLY A 411 -18.97 5.03 -7.74
CA GLY A 411 -19.99 4.96 -8.78
C GLY A 411 -20.56 6.31 -9.25
N LEU A 412 -19.97 7.43 -8.86
CA LEU A 412 -20.50 8.76 -9.20
C LEU A 412 -20.79 8.94 -10.70
N LEU A 413 -19.85 8.51 -11.55
CA LEU A 413 -19.97 8.64 -13.01
C LEU A 413 -20.93 7.60 -13.58
N ALA A 414 -20.79 6.34 -13.18
CA ALA A 414 -21.65 5.24 -13.63
C ALA A 414 -23.14 5.50 -13.29
N ILE A 415 -23.41 5.96 -12.07
CA ILE A 415 -24.76 6.27 -11.61
C ILE A 415 -25.33 7.45 -12.40
N GLN A 416 -24.51 8.49 -12.67
CA GLN A 416 -24.96 9.61 -13.48
C GLN A 416 -25.32 9.18 -14.91
N LEU A 417 -24.54 8.31 -15.53
CA LEU A 417 -24.87 7.75 -16.84
C LEU A 417 -26.21 6.99 -16.81
N ALA A 418 -26.42 6.17 -15.79
CA ALA A 418 -27.67 5.43 -15.62
C ALA A 418 -28.87 6.37 -15.40
N LEU A 419 -28.72 7.43 -14.58
CA LEU A 419 -29.73 8.47 -14.35
C LEU A 419 -30.03 9.27 -15.63
N ASN A 420 -29.04 9.47 -16.50
CA ASN A 420 -29.24 10.11 -17.80
C ASN A 420 -30.02 9.23 -18.78
N GLY A 421 -30.24 7.96 -18.46
CA GLY A 421 -31.00 7.01 -19.26
C GLY A 421 -30.15 6.08 -20.11
N ALA A 422 -28.95 5.74 -19.69
CA ALA A 422 -28.15 4.69 -20.34
C ALA A 422 -28.92 3.38 -20.47
N GLU A 423 -28.75 2.66 -21.56
CA GLU A 423 -29.29 1.31 -21.75
C GLU A 423 -28.70 0.37 -20.71
N HIS A 424 -27.39 0.40 -20.58
CA HIS A 424 -26.65 -0.37 -19.58
C HIS A 424 -25.32 0.32 -19.25
N VAL A 425 -24.93 0.26 -17.98
CA VAL A 425 -23.62 0.75 -17.50
C VAL A 425 -22.87 -0.41 -16.86
N HIS A 426 -21.71 -0.74 -17.42
CA HIS A 426 -20.75 -1.63 -16.79
C HIS A 426 -19.73 -0.81 -16.01
N ALA A 427 -19.60 -1.06 -14.72
CA ALA A 427 -18.68 -0.36 -13.83
C ALA A 427 -17.53 -1.30 -13.44
N ILE A 428 -16.29 -0.92 -13.72
CA ILE A 428 -15.13 -1.73 -13.37
C ILE A 428 -14.17 -0.96 -12.47
N ASP A 429 -13.57 -1.69 -11.53
CA ASP A 429 -12.51 -1.19 -10.65
C ASP A 429 -11.60 -2.35 -10.24
N ILE A 430 -10.35 -2.08 -9.91
CA ILE A 430 -9.45 -3.09 -9.37
C ILE A 430 -9.89 -3.52 -7.96
N GLU A 431 -10.50 -2.59 -7.22
CA GLU A 431 -10.95 -2.80 -5.84
C GLU A 431 -12.37 -3.37 -5.80
N ARG A 432 -12.52 -4.60 -5.30
CA ARG A 432 -13.84 -5.24 -5.12
C ARG A 432 -14.82 -4.41 -4.31
N ARG A 433 -14.32 -3.64 -3.33
CA ARG A 433 -15.17 -2.76 -2.51
C ARG A 433 -15.65 -1.55 -3.28
N ALA A 434 -14.83 -0.97 -4.14
CA ALA A 434 -15.28 0.10 -5.02
C ALA A 434 -16.46 -0.37 -5.86
N VAL A 435 -16.35 -1.56 -6.46
CA VAL A 435 -17.45 -2.18 -7.21
C VAL A 435 -18.68 -2.42 -6.32
N ALA A 436 -18.51 -2.98 -5.12
CA ALA A 436 -19.62 -3.21 -4.19
C ALA A 436 -20.27 -1.90 -3.75
N ASN A 437 -19.46 -0.86 -3.45
CA ASN A 437 -19.94 0.46 -3.09
C ASN A 437 -20.70 1.13 -4.26
N THR A 438 -20.17 1.01 -5.49
CA THR A 438 -20.86 1.46 -6.71
C THR A 438 -22.24 0.83 -6.84
N LEU A 439 -22.36 -0.49 -6.70
CA LEU A 439 -23.63 -1.20 -6.81
C LEU A 439 -24.60 -0.87 -5.65
N SER A 440 -24.07 -0.67 -4.44
CA SER A 440 -24.87 -0.20 -3.30
C SER A 440 -25.42 1.21 -3.54
N ASN A 441 -24.61 2.11 -4.07
CA ASN A 441 -25.06 3.46 -4.43
C ASN A 441 -26.02 3.45 -5.64
N ALA A 442 -25.83 2.55 -6.60
CA ALA A 442 -26.77 2.35 -7.71
C ALA A 442 -28.17 1.96 -7.20
N PHE A 443 -28.22 1.07 -6.21
CA PHE A 443 -29.49 0.70 -5.55
C PHE A 443 -30.14 1.91 -4.84
N ARG A 444 -29.38 2.73 -4.12
CA ARG A 444 -29.87 3.95 -3.45
C ARG A 444 -30.49 4.94 -4.43
N ASN A 445 -29.93 5.04 -5.63
CA ASN A 445 -30.40 5.94 -6.67
C ASN A 445 -31.45 5.30 -7.63
N GLY A 446 -31.90 4.07 -7.35
CA GLY A 446 -32.95 3.42 -8.13
C GLY A 446 -32.54 3.03 -9.56
N VAL A 447 -31.24 2.82 -9.82
CA VAL A 447 -30.70 2.51 -11.15
C VAL A 447 -29.94 1.17 -11.21
N ALA A 448 -30.04 0.35 -10.17
CA ALA A 448 -29.32 -0.91 -10.07
C ALA A 448 -29.68 -1.93 -11.18
N ASP A 449 -30.88 -1.85 -11.74
CA ASP A 449 -31.36 -2.69 -12.83
C ASP A 449 -30.65 -2.43 -14.16
N ARG A 450 -30.00 -1.27 -14.27
CA ARG A 450 -29.23 -0.86 -15.47
C ARG A 450 -27.72 -0.99 -15.30
N MET A 451 -27.27 -1.48 -14.17
CA MET A 451 -25.85 -1.49 -13.84
C MET A 451 -25.34 -2.88 -13.53
N THR A 452 -24.12 -3.16 -14.00
CA THR A 452 -23.32 -4.30 -13.56
C THR A 452 -21.96 -3.83 -13.11
N GLY A 453 -21.32 -4.57 -12.20
CA GLY A 453 -20.01 -4.27 -11.69
C GLY A 453 -19.07 -5.47 -11.72
N GLU A 454 -17.81 -5.25 -12.08
CA GLU A 454 -16.79 -6.28 -12.11
C GLU A 454 -15.47 -5.76 -11.50
N ALA A 455 -14.88 -6.57 -10.62
CA ALA A 455 -13.55 -6.26 -10.10
C ALA A 455 -12.48 -6.75 -11.08
N VAL A 456 -11.74 -5.81 -11.66
CA VAL A 456 -10.85 -6.06 -12.81
C VAL A 456 -9.52 -5.34 -12.61
N ASP A 457 -8.42 -6.08 -12.76
CA ASP A 457 -7.12 -5.45 -13.01
C ASP A 457 -7.04 -5.13 -14.52
N LEU A 458 -6.89 -3.85 -14.83
CA LEU A 458 -6.93 -3.36 -16.21
C LEU A 458 -5.82 -3.97 -17.09
N TYR A 459 -4.66 -4.32 -16.52
CA TYR A 459 -3.51 -4.83 -17.29
C TYR A 459 -3.72 -6.21 -17.91
N PRO A 460 -4.15 -7.26 -17.17
CA PRO A 460 -4.45 -8.56 -17.74
C PRO A 460 -5.86 -8.64 -18.33
N TRP A 461 -6.67 -7.57 -18.19
CA TRP A 461 -8.06 -7.62 -18.61
C TRP A 461 -8.21 -7.64 -20.14
N VAL A 462 -8.99 -8.59 -20.63
CA VAL A 462 -9.37 -8.69 -22.03
C VAL A 462 -10.85 -8.34 -22.14
N PRO A 463 -11.19 -7.14 -22.69
CA PRO A 463 -12.58 -6.75 -22.89
C PRO A 463 -13.33 -7.77 -23.76
N ARG A 464 -14.52 -8.17 -23.32
CA ARG A 464 -15.40 -9.09 -24.05
C ARG A 464 -16.47 -8.36 -24.85
N ASP A 465 -16.84 -7.19 -24.37
CA ASP A 465 -17.89 -6.35 -24.94
C ASP A 465 -17.32 -5.05 -25.49
N ARG A 466 -18.10 -4.43 -26.37
CA ARG A 466 -17.85 -3.08 -26.85
C ARG A 466 -18.92 -2.14 -26.33
N TYR A 467 -18.53 -0.90 -26.13
CA TYR A 467 -19.34 0.15 -25.54
C TYR A 467 -19.46 1.34 -26.49
N ASP A 468 -20.61 2.00 -26.47
CA ASP A 468 -20.82 3.23 -27.21
C ASP A 468 -20.16 4.41 -26.51
N LEU A 469 -19.99 4.27 -25.20
CA LEU A 469 -19.39 5.29 -24.35
C LEU A 469 -18.46 4.68 -23.29
N VAL A 470 -17.25 5.21 -23.19
CA VAL A 470 -16.31 4.91 -22.11
C VAL A 470 -16.04 6.19 -21.32
N VAL A 471 -16.14 6.13 -19.99
CA VAL A 471 -15.74 7.23 -19.10
C VAL A 471 -14.64 6.77 -18.16
N ALA A 472 -13.68 7.67 -17.85
CA ALA A 472 -12.63 7.38 -16.89
C ALA A 472 -12.12 8.65 -16.19
N SER A 473 -12.04 8.55 -14.85
CA SER A 473 -11.37 9.53 -14.00
C SER A 473 -10.34 8.78 -13.14
N LEU A 474 -9.27 8.32 -13.77
CA LEU A 474 -8.26 7.47 -13.16
C LEU A 474 -7.34 8.25 -12.24
N TYR A 475 -6.66 7.53 -11.36
CA TYR A 475 -5.60 8.07 -10.53
C TYR A 475 -4.39 8.47 -11.40
N GLN A 476 -3.93 9.71 -11.20
CA GLN A 476 -2.91 10.34 -12.04
C GLN A 476 -1.95 11.14 -11.15
N THR A 477 -0.99 10.45 -10.56
CA THR A 477 0.01 11.12 -9.73
C THR A 477 1.38 10.56 -10.08
N PRO A 478 2.29 11.40 -10.60
CA PRO A 478 3.68 11.01 -10.78
C PRO A 478 4.32 10.56 -9.46
N VAL A 479 5.04 9.45 -9.50
CA VAL A 479 5.70 8.87 -8.33
C VAL A 479 7.13 8.57 -8.67
N ASP A 480 8.06 9.08 -7.87
CA ASP A 480 9.46 8.69 -7.99
C ASP A 480 9.56 7.17 -7.76
N PRO A 481 10.11 6.40 -8.71
CA PRO A 481 10.29 4.97 -8.54
C PRO A 481 11.26 4.62 -7.41
N TYR A 482 12.08 5.56 -6.96
CA TYR A 482 12.94 5.42 -5.78
C TYR A 482 12.23 5.75 -4.47
N ASP A 483 11.12 6.50 -4.53
CA ASP A 483 10.18 6.55 -3.43
C ASP A 483 9.61 5.16 -3.24
N GLN A 484 9.86 4.55 -2.08
CA GLN A 484 9.41 3.18 -1.82
C GLN A 484 7.94 2.98 -2.17
N PRO A 485 7.59 1.85 -2.81
CA PRO A 485 6.20 1.53 -3.08
C PRO A 485 5.47 1.33 -1.77
N THR A 486 4.76 2.36 -1.36
CA THR A 486 3.98 2.38 -0.13
C THR A 486 2.53 2.00 -0.38
N SER A 487 2.20 1.63 -1.62
CA SER A 487 0.85 1.22 -2.01
C SER A 487 0.92 0.09 -3.04
N HIS A 488 -0.19 -0.67 -3.15
CA HIS A 488 -0.43 -1.64 -4.23
C HIS A 488 -0.52 -0.97 -5.63
N ARG A 489 -0.40 0.36 -5.69
CA ARG A 489 -0.39 1.10 -6.96
C ARG A 489 0.97 0.96 -7.61
N PRO A 490 1.01 0.67 -8.92
CA PRO A 490 2.28 0.57 -9.65
C PRO A 490 3.10 1.84 -9.48
N LEU A 491 4.40 1.69 -9.34
CA LEU A 491 5.33 2.80 -9.45
C LEU A 491 5.18 3.40 -10.85
N ASP A 492 4.86 4.67 -10.90
CA ASP A 492 4.56 5.37 -12.14
C ASP A 492 5.28 6.71 -12.16
N PHE A 493 6.51 6.71 -12.66
CA PHE A 493 7.32 7.92 -12.76
C PHE A 493 6.55 9.09 -13.42
N TRP A 494 5.77 8.79 -14.45
CA TRP A 494 5.03 9.78 -15.20
C TRP A 494 3.60 10.00 -14.67
N GLY A 495 3.11 9.17 -13.78
CA GLY A 495 1.71 9.18 -13.29
C GLY A 495 0.69 8.73 -14.33
N ARG A 496 1.12 8.04 -15.39
CA ARG A 496 0.34 7.81 -16.62
C ARG A 496 0.04 6.35 -16.92
N ASN A 497 0.64 5.41 -16.21
CA ASN A 497 0.60 3.99 -16.60
C ASN A 497 -0.82 3.48 -16.88
N GLN A 498 -1.77 3.71 -15.98
CA GLN A 498 -3.16 3.27 -16.16
C GLN A 498 -3.85 4.03 -17.29
N PHE A 499 -3.60 5.34 -17.39
CA PHE A 499 -4.18 6.20 -18.41
C PHE A 499 -3.68 5.81 -19.81
N ASP A 500 -2.37 5.63 -19.98
CA ASP A 500 -1.76 5.20 -21.23
C ASP A 500 -2.25 3.80 -21.64
N HIS A 501 -2.35 2.88 -20.67
CA HIS A 501 -2.87 1.54 -20.93
C HIS A 501 -4.33 1.57 -21.37
N LEU A 502 -5.19 2.36 -20.71
CA LEU A 502 -6.58 2.52 -21.14
C LEU A 502 -6.68 3.00 -22.59
N ILE A 503 -5.85 3.98 -22.98
CA ILE A 503 -5.83 4.46 -24.37
C ILE A 503 -5.54 3.31 -25.35
N THR A 504 -4.62 2.40 -25.01
CA THR A 504 -4.32 1.24 -25.87
C THR A 504 -5.48 0.24 -25.97
N LEU A 505 -6.37 0.23 -25.00
CA LEU A 505 -7.55 -0.63 -24.99
C LEU A 505 -8.75 -0.02 -25.74
N LEU A 506 -8.81 1.29 -25.96
CA LEU A 506 -9.94 1.96 -26.61
C LEU A 506 -10.36 1.33 -27.94
N PRO A 507 -9.45 0.88 -28.85
CA PRO A 507 -9.84 0.22 -30.09
C PRO A 507 -10.65 -1.08 -29.89
N ARG A 508 -10.51 -1.73 -28.74
CA ARG A 508 -11.23 -2.96 -28.35
C ARG A 508 -12.48 -2.66 -27.53
N LEU A 509 -12.46 -1.55 -26.78
CA LEU A 509 -13.54 -1.14 -25.90
C LEU A 509 -14.66 -0.41 -26.63
N LEU A 510 -14.34 0.44 -27.60
CA LEU A 510 -15.33 1.26 -28.28
C LEU A 510 -15.96 0.56 -29.48
N THR A 511 -17.24 0.81 -29.70
CA THR A 511 -17.92 0.56 -30.97
C THR A 511 -17.32 1.46 -32.08
N PHE A 512 -17.72 1.27 -33.33
CA PHE A 512 -17.15 2.01 -34.46
C PHE A 512 -17.26 3.52 -34.30
N ASP A 513 -18.43 4.01 -33.86
CA ASP A 513 -18.70 5.44 -33.60
C ASP A 513 -18.62 5.77 -32.10
N GLY A 514 -18.07 4.87 -31.29
CA GLY A 514 -17.99 5.03 -29.84
C GLY A 514 -17.09 6.19 -29.41
N VAL A 515 -17.44 6.81 -28.31
CA VAL A 515 -16.77 7.99 -27.73
C VAL A 515 -16.21 7.66 -26.36
N ALA A 516 -15.05 8.24 -25.99
CA ALA A 516 -14.57 8.19 -24.61
C ALA A 516 -14.44 9.59 -24.01
N TYR A 517 -14.83 9.74 -22.73
CA TYR A 517 -14.55 10.92 -21.92
C TYR A 517 -13.48 10.58 -20.89
N LEU A 518 -12.30 11.15 -21.06
CA LEU A 518 -11.13 10.88 -20.23
C LEU A 518 -10.69 12.15 -19.49
N MET A 519 -10.57 12.08 -18.19
CA MET A 519 -10.00 13.17 -17.40
C MET A 519 -8.47 13.04 -17.39
N GLN A 520 -7.77 14.13 -17.71
CA GLN A 520 -6.31 14.22 -17.65
C GLN A 520 -5.87 15.46 -16.88
N LEU A 521 -4.89 15.30 -15.99
CA LEU A 521 -4.24 16.40 -15.27
C LEU A 521 -3.10 17.01 -16.10
N SER A 522 -2.90 18.34 -15.98
CA SER A 522 -1.82 19.06 -16.67
C SER A 522 -0.41 18.63 -16.25
N ILE A 523 -0.28 18.05 -15.07
CA ILE A 523 0.98 17.46 -14.56
C ILE A 523 1.39 16.16 -15.27
N LEU A 524 0.61 15.71 -16.24
CA LEU A 524 0.93 14.61 -17.16
C LEU A 524 1.15 15.19 -18.55
N GLY A 525 2.21 14.82 -19.22
CA GLY A 525 2.51 15.32 -20.58
C GLY A 525 1.36 15.06 -21.57
N GLN A 526 0.88 16.11 -22.26
CA GLN A 526 -0.27 16.06 -23.16
C GLN A 526 0.12 15.59 -24.55
N ALA A 527 1.34 15.92 -25.00
CA ALA A 527 1.87 15.44 -26.27
C ALA A 527 1.88 13.90 -26.34
N ARG A 528 2.21 13.25 -25.23
CA ARG A 528 2.17 11.79 -25.14
C ARG A 528 0.75 11.23 -25.30
N THR A 529 -0.24 11.89 -24.75
CA THR A 529 -1.66 11.51 -24.94
C THR A 529 -2.08 11.63 -26.40
N ALA A 530 -1.75 12.74 -27.04
CA ALA A 530 -2.05 12.95 -28.46
C ALA A 530 -1.37 11.89 -29.34
N GLU A 531 -0.10 11.56 -29.07
CA GLU A 531 0.64 10.50 -29.76
C GLU A 531 -0.02 9.13 -29.64
N LEU A 532 -0.38 8.73 -28.42
CA LEU A 532 -1.01 7.43 -28.16
C LEU A 532 -2.38 7.32 -28.80
N LEU A 533 -3.21 8.37 -28.70
CA LEU A 533 -4.51 8.41 -29.34
C LEU A 533 -4.39 8.32 -30.86
N ALA A 534 -3.48 9.08 -31.46
CA ALA A 534 -3.24 9.00 -32.89
C ALA A 534 -2.80 7.59 -33.33
N ARG A 535 -1.91 6.95 -32.59
CA ARG A 535 -1.50 5.55 -32.84
C ARG A 535 -2.66 4.56 -32.71
N ALA A 536 -3.58 4.83 -31.79
CA ALA A 536 -4.77 4.00 -31.58
C ALA A 536 -5.90 4.32 -32.60
N GLY A 537 -5.74 5.30 -33.47
CA GLY A 537 -6.72 5.70 -34.47
C GLY A 537 -7.81 6.62 -33.94
N PHE A 538 -7.49 7.40 -32.92
CA PHE A 538 -8.39 8.38 -32.29
C PHE A 538 -7.82 9.78 -32.32
N GLU A 539 -8.69 10.75 -32.18
CA GLU A 539 -8.36 12.15 -31.91
C GLU A 539 -9.10 12.62 -30.66
N ALA A 540 -8.60 13.65 -30.01
CA ALA A 540 -9.22 14.20 -28.81
C ALA A 540 -9.37 15.71 -28.91
N ARG A 541 -10.43 16.22 -28.28
CA ARG A 541 -10.61 17.65 -28.01
C ARG A 541 -10.90 17.88 -26.52
N VAL A 542 -10.44 19.00 -26.01
CA VAL A 542 -10.81 19.44 -24.66
C VAL A 542 -12.23 19.99 -24.69
N VAL A 543 -13.15 19.39 -23.97
CA VAL A 543 -14.56 19.82 -23.93
C VAL A 543 -14.90 20.58 -22.65
N ASP A 544 -14.12 20.40 -21.59
CA ASP A 544 -14.25 21.14 -20.33
C ASP A 544 -12.92 21.12 -19.58
N PHE A 545 -12.72 22.03 -18.63
CA PHE A 545 -11.56 22.04 -17.75
C PHE A 545 -11.90 22.68 -16.40
N ALA A 546 -11.08 22.36 -15.40
CA ALA A 546 -11.16 22.97 -14.09
C ALA A 546 -9.77 23.14 -13.47
N PHE A 547 -9.63 24.12 -12.58
CA PHE A 547 -8.43 24.35 -11.81
C PHE A 547 -8.49 23.57 -10.49
N PHE A 548 -7.35 23.04 -10.10
CA PHE A 548 -7.17 22.25 -8.89
C PHE A 548 -6.00 22.78 -8.10
N ASP A 549 -6.23 23.07 -6.85
CA ASP A 549 -5.15 23.36 -5.91
C ASP A 549 -4.32 22.11 -5.66
N PHE A 550 -3.02 22.26 -5.50
CA PHE A 550 -2.19 21.18 -4.98
C PHE A 550 -2.62 20.89 -3.54
N HIS A 551 -3.46 19.88 -3.37
CA HIS A 551 -3.69 19.35 -2.04
C HIS A 551 -2.45 18.58 -1.53
N GLN A 552 -2.46 18.15 -0.29
CA GLN A 552 -1.29 17.63 0.44
C GLN A 552 -0.46 16.63 -0.37
N LEU A 553 -1.09 15.66 -1.03
CA LEU A 553 -0.39 14.63 -1.83
C LEU A 553 0.48 15.22 -2.94
N PHE A 554 -0.01 16.24 -3.66
CA PHE A 554 0.74 16.87 -4.74
C PHE A 554 1.82 17.82 -4.21
N LYS A 555 1.55 18.51 -3.08
CA LYS A 555 2.56 19.33 -2.40
C LYS A 555 3.77 18.50 -1.98
N GLU A 556 3.55 17.31 -1.45
CA GLU A 556 4.61 16.38 -1.05
C GLU A 556 5.42 15.83 -2.23
N ARG A 557 4.79 15.70 -3.39
CA ARG A 557 5.43 15.21 -4.62
C ARG A 557 5.87 16.32 -5.56
N ARG A 558 5.86 17.54 -5.10
CA ARG A 558 6.15 18.72 -5.92
C ARG A 558 7.47 18.59 -6.67
N ALA A 559 8.56 18.24 -5.99
CA ALA A 559 9.88 18.12 -6.60
C ALA A 559 9.88 17.09 -7.74
N HIS A 560 9.16 15.99 -7.59
CA HIS A 560 9.04 14.99 -8.63
C HIS A 560 8.14 15.47 -9.80
N ILE A 561 7.05 16.18 -9.51
CA ILE A 561 6.19 16.80 -10.52
C ILE A 561 7.00 17.80 -11.33
N GLU A 562 7.77 18.70 -10.71
CA GLU A 562 8.66 19.64 -11.38
C GLU A 562 9.69 18.92 -12.28
N ARG A 563 10.21 17.77 -11.84
CA ARG A 563 11.11 16.94 -12.66
C ARG A 563 10.40 16.32 -13.88
N VAL A 564 9.15 15.91 -13.75
CA VAL A 564 8.34 15.44 -14.89
C VAL A 564 8.10 16.58 -15.88
N GLU A 565 7.87 17.79 -15.40
CA GLU A 565 7.70 18.99 -16.23
C GLU A 565 8.98 19.37 -16.99
N GLU A 566 10.15 19.20 -16.38
CA GLU A 566 11.44 19.40 -17.07
C GLU A 566 11.66 18.42 -18.23
N LEU A 567 11.06 17.23 -18.15
CA LEU A 567 11.26 16.14 -19.11
C LEU A 567 10.14 15.98 -20.14
N SER A 568 9.06 16.75 -20.00
CA SER A 568 7.86 16.63 -20.85
C SER A 568 7.18 17.99 -21.06
N ASP A 569 6.01 17.99 -21.69
CA ASP A 569 5.12 19.13 -21.80
C ASP A 569 4.08 19.21 -20.66
N ALA A 570 4.32 18.49 -19.57
CA ALA A 570 3.54 18.62 -18.35
C ALA A 570 3.77 20.00 -17.71
N TYR A 571 2.80 20.49 -16.95
CA TYR A 571 2.93 21.76 -16.27
C TYR A 571 1.96 21.90 -15.10
N HIS A 572 2.33 22.73 -14.13
CA HIS A 572 1.42 23.36 -13.19
C HIS A 572 1.52 24.90 -13.27
N LEU A 573 0.52 25.56 -12.71
CA LEU A 573 0.47 27.02 -12.67
C LEU A 573 0.74 27.47 -11.23
N ARG A 574 1.38 28.63 -11.08
CA ARG A 574 1.60 29.22 -9.77
C ARG A 574 0.85 30.55 -9.67
N PHE A 575 -0.06 30.63 -8.70
CA PHE A 575 -0.80 31.83 -8.37
C PHE A 575 -0.41 32.31 -6.97
N ARG A 576 0.47 33.33 -6.90
CA ARG A 576 1.09 33.80 -5.67
C ARG A 576 1.90 32.66 -5.02
N ASP A 577 1.47 32.18 -3.84
CA ASP A 577 2.12 31.12 -3.09
C ASP A 577 1.41 29.76 -3.23
N GLU A 578 0.38 29.68 -4.09
CA GLU A 578 -0.38 28.46 -4.33
C GLU A 578 -0.06 27.85 -5.70
N ASP A 579 0.20 26.55 -5.71
CA ASP A 579 0.37 25.78 -6.91
C ASP A 579 -0.99 25.22 -7.36
N VAL A 580 -1.26 25.33 -8.64
CA VAL A 580 -2.53 24.95 -9.25
C VAL A 580 -2.28 24.13 -10.50
N MET A 581 -2.93 23.00 -10.64
CA MET A 581 -2.95 22.23 -11.89
C MET A 581 -4.27 22.36 -12.60
N VAL A 582 -4.30 22.01 -13.86
CA VAL A 582 -5.51 21.99 -14.67
C VAL A 582 -5.93 20.55 -14.90
N ALA A 583 -7.19 20.24 -14.65
CA ALA A 583 -7.80 19.01 -15.15
C ALA A 583 -8.52 19.31 -16.45
N TYR A 584 -8.23 18.55 -17.46
CA TYR A 584 -8.90 18.58 -18.75
C TYR A 584 -9.86 17.41 -18.86
N LEU A 585 -11.04 17.65 -19.39
CA LEU A 585 -11.92 16.61 -19.87
C LEU A 585 -11.74 16.49 -21.39
N LEU A 586 -11.22 15.36 -21.80
CA LEU A 586 -10.99 15.01 -23.19
C LEU A 586 -12.19 14.23 -23.72
N GLU A 587 -12.79 14.71 -24.81
CA GLU A 587 -13.67 13.91 -25.65
C GLU A 587 -12.82 13.25 -26.73
N VAL A 588 -12.80 11.93 -26.73
CA VAL A 588 -11.99 11.11 -27.63
C VAL A 588 -12.91 10.43 -28.63
N THR A 589 -12.67 10.68 -29.91
CA THR A 589 -13.48 10.17 -31.03
C THR A 589 -12.60 9.47 -32.05
N PRO A 590 -13.14 8.56 -32.88
CA PRO A 590 -12.40 7.98 -33.99
C PRO A 590 -11.87 9.06 -34.92
N ALA A 591 -10.60 8.97 -35.32
CA ALA A 591 -10.00 9.92 -36.28
C ALA A 591 -10.66 9.81 -37.65
N HIS A 592 -10.79 10.92 -38.35
CA HIS A 592 -11.36 10.98 -39.67
C HIS A 592 -10.57 10.10 -40.66
N GLY A 593 -11.23 9.12 -41.29
CA GLY A 593 -10.63 8.16 -42.23
C GLY A 593 -10.47 6.75 -41.70
N ARG A 594 -10.88 6.48 -40.47
CA ARG A 594 -10.93 5.11 -39.92
C ARG A 594 -11.96 4.27 -40.68
N THR A 595 -11.56 3.11 -41.17
CA THR A 595 -12.48 2.18 -41.82
C THR A 595 -12.97 1.13 -40.82
N GLU A 596 -14.21 0.61 -40.99
CA GLU A 596 -14.80 -0.42 -40.17
C GLU A 596 -13.91 -1.69 -40.09
N ALA A 597 -13.18 -1.99 -41.16
CA ALA A 597 -12.23 -3.10 -41.23
C ALA A 597 -11.02 -2.91 -40.28
N GLU A 598 -10.56 -1.69 -40.03
CA GLU A 598 -9.44 -1.41 -39.14
C GLU A 598 -9.84 -1.54 -37.64
N SER A 599 -11.14 -1.44 -37.35
CA SER A 599 -11.66 -1.64 -35.99
C SER A 599 -11.72 -3.11 -35.57
N LEU A 600 -11.73 -4.02 -36.55
CA LEU A 600 -11.93 -5.47 -36.35
C LEU A 600 -10.61 -6.26 -36.27
N TRP A 601 -9.48 -5.69 -36.71
CA TRP A 601 -8.23 -6.43 -36.88
C TRP A 601 -7.00 -5.70 -36.33
N ARG A 602 -6.72 -5.85 -35.06
CA ARG A 602 -5.37 -5.91 -34.50
C ARG A 602 -5.39 -6.88 -33.34
N ASP A 603 -5.35 -8.16 -33.67
CA ASP A 603 -4.96 -9.21 -32.74
C ASP A 603 -3.43 -9.25 -32.71
N PRO A 604 -2.74 -9.00 -31.59
CA PRO A 604 -1.27 -9.09 -31.52
C PRO A 604 -0.83 -10.53 -31.20
N GLY A 605 -1.45 -11.51 -31.85
CA GLY A 605 -1.15 -12.93 -31.74
C GLY A 605 -0.89 -13.55 -33.10
N GLY A 606 0.21 -13.17 -33.73
CA GLY A 606 0.79 -13.79 -34.88
C GLY A 606 2.29 -13.86 -34.67
#